data_d727e0009457317e36c18340a32ce377
#
_entry.id   d727e0009457317e36c18340a32ce377
#
_cell.length_a   1.000
_cell.length_b   1.000
_cell.length_c   1.000
_cell.angle_alpha   90.00
_cell.angle_beta   90.00
_cell.angle_gamma   90.00
#
_symmetry.space_group_name_H-M   'P 1'
#
loop_
_entity.id
_entity.type
_entity.pdbx_description
1 polymer ?
#
loop_
_entity_poly.entity_id
_entity_poly.type
_entity_poly.pdbx_seq_one_letter_code
_entity_poly.pdbx_strand_id
1 'polypeptide(L)'
;MKKKILIIYYSNSGSTEKMAEKISRGVNSVDGAEAVLRTLPKIENLNNNDIANNNSVLYATKEDLNNCNALILGSPTHFGNMAAPMKYFLDGTTSEWFNNSLCGKPAGVFTSTSSIHGGQESTLLSMMLPLMHHGMVVAGVPYSENALAQTRSGGTPYGSSHLESDTLSPQEINICRTQGKRMATLALKLL
;
A
#
# COMPACT_ATOMS: atom_id res chain seq x y z
N MET A 1 23.60 -1.94 1.97
CA MET A 1 22.33 -2.73 2.02
C MET A 1 21.28 -2.01 1.21
N LYS A 2 20.34 -2.75 0.58
CA LYS A 2 19.21 -2.14 -0.12
C LYS A 2 18.20 -1.56 0.88
N LYS A 3 17.55 -0.45 0.52
CA LYS A 3 16.41 0.10 1.27
C LYS A 3 15.19 -0.77 1.07
N LYS A 4 14.57 -1.23 2.17
CA LYS A 4 13.38 -2.09 2.16
C LYS A 4 12.11 -1.25 2.09
N ILE A 5 11.36 -1.39 1.02
CA ILE A 5 10.04 -0.76 0.85
C ILE A 5 8.98 -1.81 1.15
N LEU A 6 8.37 -1.69 2.31
CA LEU A 6 7.35 -2.62 2.77
C LEU A 6 6.00 -2.28 2.12
N ILE A 7 5.39 -3.27 1.49
CA ILE A 7 4.06 -3.16 0.87
C ILE A 7 3.14 -4.12 1.61
N ILE A 8 2.26 -3.58 2.45
CA ILE A 8 1.25 -4.36 3.17
C ILE A 8 -0.09 -4.18 2.49
N TYR A 9 -0.76 -5.27 2.16
CA TYR A 9 -2.08 -5.21 1.56
C TYR A 9 -3.04 -6.24 2.16
N TYR A 10 -4.32 -5.89 2.13
CA TYR A 10 -5.41 -6.83 2.23
C TYR A 10 -6.08 -6.97 0.87
N SER A 11 -6.42 -8.18 0.46
CA SER A 11 -7.15 -8.43 -0.78
C SER A 11 -8.18 -9.54 -0.57
N ASN A 12 -9.42 -9.29 -0.98
CA ASN A 12 -10.50 -10.28 -0.90
C ASN A 12 -10.65 -11.04 -2.22
N SER A 13 -10.62 -10.34 -3.35
CA SER A 13 -10.86 -10.86 -4.70
C SER A 13 -9.63 -10.83 -5.62
N GLY A 14 -8.45 -10.44 -5.08
CA GLY A 14 -7.20 -10.38 -5.84
C GLY A 14 -6.90 -9.01 -6.49
N SER A 15 -7.84 -8.07 -6.56
CA SER A 15 -7.62 -6.76 -7.21
C SER A 15 -6.52 -5.95 -6.53
N THR A 16 -6.58 -5.80 -5.20
CA THR A 16 -5.54 -5.10 -4.43
C THR A 16 -4.18 -5.80 -4.51
N GLU A 17 -4.17 -7.14 -4.55
CA GLU A 17 -2.96 -7.95 -4.73
C GLU A 17 -2.28 -7.66 -6.08
N LYS A 18 -3.06 -7.66 -7.18
CA LYS A 18 -2.53 -7.31 -8.52
C LYS A 18 -1.89 -5.93 -8.54
N MET A 19 -2.46 -4.95 -7.82
CA MET A 19 -1.87 -3.62 -7.68
C MET A 19 -0.55 -3.67 -6.89
N ALA A 20 -0.50 -4.38 -5.75
CA ALA A 20 0.70 -4.54 -4.94
C ALA A 20 1.87 -5.10 -5.76
N GLU A 21 1.62 -6.08 -6.64
CA GLU A 21 2.63 -6.61 -7.56
C GLU A 21 3.15 -5.55 -8.54
N LYS A 22 2.29 -4.66 -9.07
CA LYS A 22 2.76 -3.61 -9.99
C LYS A 22 3.55 -2.54 -9.25
N ILE A 23 3.14 -2.18 -8.04
CA ILE A 23 3.88 -1.28 -7.16
C ILE A 23 5.26 -1.87 -6.83
N SER A 24 5.33 -3.16 -6.48
CA SER A 24 6.61 -3.83 -6.18
C SER A 24 7.58 -3.82 -7.37
N ARG A 25 7.07 -3.99 -8.59
CA ARG A 25 7.88 -3.84 -9.82
C ARG A 25 8.44 -2.43 -9.97
N GLY A 26 7.65 -1.41 -9.59
CA GLY A 26 8.09 -0.02 -9.56
C GLY A 26 9.22 0.19 -8.54
N VAL A 27 9.09 -0.34 -7.33
CA VAL A 27 10.15 -0.32 -6.31
C VAL A 27 11.42 -0.97 -6.80
N ASN A 28 11.32 -2.21 -7.32
CA ASN A 28 12.47 -3.01 -7.75
C ASN A 28 13.14 -2.47 -9.03
N SER A 29 12.55 -1.48 -9.71
CA SER A 29 13.18 -0.78 -10.82
C SER A 29 14.18 0.30 -10.39
N VAL A 30 14.30 0.56 -9.09
CA VAL A 30 15.20 1.57 -8.52
C VAL A 30 16.40 0.88 -7.88
N ASP A 31 17.58 1.17 -8.38
CA ASP A 31 18.82 0.65 -7.79
C ASP A 31 18.96 1.07 -6.32
N GLY A 32 19.36 0.14 -5.47
CA GLY A 32 19.48 0.38 -4.03
C GLY A 32 18.19 0.20 -3.23
N ALA A 33 17.06 -0.14 -3.87
CA ALA A 33 15.80 -0.46 -3.19
C ALA A 33 15.37 -1.91 -3.45
N GLU A 34 14.54 -2.44 -2.56
CA GLU A 34 13.88 -3.74 -2.71
C GLU A 34 12.46 -3.69 -2.12
N ALA A 35 11.51 -4.34 -2.79
CA ALA A 35 10.14 -4.47 -2.32
C ALA A 35 9.99 -5.69 -1.41
N VAL A 36 9.35 -5.49 -0.27
CA VAL A 36 8.95 -6.57 0.65
C VAL A 36 7.41 -6.60 0.68
N LEU A 37 6.82 -7.63 0.05
CA LEU A 37 5.37 -7.80 0.04
C LEU A 37 4.90 -8.58 1.26
N ARG A 38 3.81 -8.10 1.87
CA ARG A 38 3.10 -8.76 2.96
C ARG A 38 1.60 -8.62 2.75
N THR A 39 0.86 -9.63 3.17
CA THR A 39 -0.61 -9.59 3.19
C THR A 39 -1.14 -9.61 4.62
N LEU A 40 -2.45 -9.45 4.77
CA LEU A 40 -3.13 -9.53 6.06
C LEU A 40 -4.14 -10.69 6.05
N PRO A 41 -4.29 -11.40 7.17
CA PRO A 41 -5.28 -12.46 7.29
C PRO A 41 -6.70 -11.88 7.30
N LYS A 42 -7.68 -12.69 6.92
CA LYS A 42 -9.09 -12.41 7.19
C LYS A 42 -9.31 -12.39 8.70
N ILE A 43 -10.19 -11.52 9.20
CA ILE A 43 -10.47 -11.44 10.65
C ILE A 43 -10.99 -12.77 11.22
N GLU A 44 -11.77 -13.51 10.45
CA GLU A 44 -12.27 -14.84 10.82
C GLU A 44 -11.15 -15.86 11.08
N ASN A 45 -9.99 -15.67 10.48
CA ASN A 45 -8.83 -16.55 10.56
C ASN A 45 -7.79 -16.12 11.61
N LEU A 46 -8.03 -15.03 12.35
CA LEU A 46 -7.07 -14.53 13.35
C LEU A 46 -6.80 -15.51 14.50
N ASN A 47 -7.72 -16.43 14.78
CA ASN A 47 -7.58 -17.45 15.83
C ASN A 47 -6.99 -18.78 15.32
N ASN A 48 -6.86 -18.93 13.99
CA ASN A 48 -6.22 -20.09 13.39
C ASN A 48 -4.74 -19.74 13.16
N ASN A 49 -3.84 -20.52 13.72
CA ASN A 49 -2.39 -20.43 13.50
C ASN A 49 -1.98 -20.76 12.04
N ASP A 50 -2.86 -20.58 11.07
CA ASP A 50 -2.60 -20.79 9.68
C ASP A 50 -1.69 -19.66 9.13
N ILE A 51 -0.40 -19.92 9.23
CA ILE A 51 0.70 -19.04 8.81
C ILE A 51 0.76 -18.90 7.27
N ALA A 52 -0.03 -19.64 6.53
CA ALA A 52 0.08 -19.67 5.07
C ALA A 52 -1.25 -19.35 4.38
N ASN A 53 -1.27 -18.23 3.66
CA ASN A 53 -2.12 -18.12 2.48
C ASN A 53 -1.66 -19.16 1.45
N ASN A 54 -2.60 -19.72 0.69
CA ASN A 54 -2.33 -20.54 -0.51
C ASN A 54 -1.50 -19.79 -1.59
N ASN A 55 -1.20 -18.51 -1.39
CA ASN A 55 -0.57 -17.58 -2.34
C ASN A 55 0.89 -17.25 -2.04
N SER A 56 1.65 -18.01 -1.29
CA SER A 56 3.09 -17.80 -1.05
C SER A 56 3.53 -16.43 -0.44
N VAL A 57 2.62 -15.48 -0.22
CA VAL A 57 2.94 -14.18 0.42
C VAL A 57 2.73 -14.28 1.93
N LEU A 58 3.77 -13.97 2.70
CA LEU A 58 3.73 -14.01 4.17
C LEU A 58 2.83 -12.91 4.75
N TYR A 59 2.27 -13.17 5.93
CA TYR A 59 1.56 -12.15 6.69
C TYR A 59 2.51 -11.08 7.24
N ALA A 60 2.00 -9.85 7.33
CA ALA A 60 2.73 -8.73 7.90
C ALA A 60 2.97 -8.90 9.39
N THR A 61 4.17 -8.55 9.84
CA THR A 61 4.57 -8.58 11.23
C THR A 61 5.00 -7.19 11.71
N LYS A 62 5.08 -7.00 13.03
CA LYS A 62 5.64 -5.78 13.63
C LYS A 62 7.13 -5.62 13.31
N GLU A 63 7.85 -6.72 13.18
CA GLU A 63 9.25 -6.71 12.79
C GLU A 63 9.44 -6.17 11.36
N ASP A 64 8.53 -6.47 10.43
CA ASP A 64 8.55 -5.89 9.09
C ASP A 64 8.45 -4.35 9.15
N LEU A 65 7.58 -3.79 10.02
CA LEU A 65 7.45 -2.34 10.22
C LEU A 65 8.73 -1.72 10.79
N ASN A 66 9.34 -2.36 11.79
CA ASN A 66 10.57 -1.86 12.41
C ASN A 66 11.73 -1.82 11.40
N ASN A 67 11.80 -2.82 10.51
CA ASN A 67 12.90 -3.02 9.57
C ASN A 67 12.70 -2.32 8.21
N CYS A 68 11.55 -1.68 7.94
CA CYS A 68 11.31 -1.01 6.66
C CYS A 68 11.93 0.40 6.63
N ASN A 69 12.21 0.87 5.40
CA ASN A 69 12.64 2.24 5.12
C ASN A 69 11.52 3.10 4.50
N ALA A 70 10.46 2.48 4.01
CA ALA A 70 9.21 3.11 3.60
C ALA A 70 8.07 2.11 3.71
N LEU A 71 6.82 2.60 3.82
CA LEU A 71 5.63 1.78 3.95
C LEU A 71 4.59 2.17 2.89
N ILE A 72 4.00 1.17 2.23
CA ILE A 72 2.88 1.37 1.32
C ILE A 72 1.72 0.47 1.79
N LEU A 73 0.57 1.06 2.08
CA LEU A 73 -0.62 0.33 2.52
C LEU A 73 -1.65 0.20 1.40
N GLY A 74 -2.20 -1.00 1.24
CA GLY A 74 -3.24 -1.29 0.24
C GLY A 74 -4.46 -1.99 0.83
N SER A 75 -5.63 -1.45 0.53
CA SER A 75 -6.90 -2.02 0.99
C SER A 75 -7.97 -1.86 -0.07
N PRO A 76 -8.86 -2.85 -0.29
CA PRO A 76 -10.10 -2.58 -1.01
C PRO A 76 -10.94 -1.60 -0.20
N THR A 77 -11.81 -0.85 -0.88
CA THR A 77 -12.79 0.01 -0.20
C THR A 77 -13.88 -0.83 0.45
N HIS A 78 -14.15 -0.54 1.71
CA HIS A 78 -15.33 -1.03 2.42
C HIS A 78 -16.07 0.19 2.98
N PHE A 79 -17.20 0.54 2.34
CA PHE A 79 -18.01 1.71 2.71
C PHE A 79 -17.21 3.03 2.74
N GLY A 80 -16.34 3.25 1.74
CA GLY A 80 -15.51 4.45 1.63
C GLY A 80 -14.32 4.50 2.60
N ASN A 81 -13.99 3.39 3.26
CA ASN A 81 -12.92 3.28 4.24
C ASN A 81 -12.05 2.04 3.95
N MET A 82 -10.90 1.91 4.63
CA MET A 82 -10.11 0.70 4.58
C MET A 82 -10.88 -0.51 5.13
N ALA A 83 -10.60 -1.69 4.63
CA ALA A 83 -11.16 -2.94 5.13
C ALA A 83 -10.75 -3.21 6.59
N ALA A 84 -11.62 -3.85 7.36
CA ALA A 84 -11.39 -4.15 8.77
C ALA A 84 -10.05 -4.86 9.08
N PRO A 85 -9.53 -5.82 8.28
CA PRO A 85 -8.20 -6.40 8.53
C PRO A 85 -7.07 -5.37 8.52
N MET A 86 -7.12 -4.36 7.66
CA MET A 86 -6.12 -3.28 7.62
C MET A 86 -6.20 -2.41 8.88
N LYS A 87 -7.41 -2.01 9.28
CA LYS A 87 -7.59 -1.21 10.49
C LYS A 87 -7.19 -1.99 11.74
N TYR A 88 -7.54 -3.27 11.84
CA TYR A 88 -7.15 -4.14 12.94
C TYR A 88 -5.62 -4.26 13.08
N PHE A 89 -4.92 -4.43 11.96
CA PHE A 89 -3.46 -4.47 11.94
C PHE A 89 -2.87 -3.14 12.47
N LEU A 90 -3.37 -2.00 11.97
CA LEU A 90 -2.89 -0.68 12.38
C LEU A 90 -3.18 -0.40 13.86
N ASP A 91 -4.33 -0.78 14.39
CA ASP A 91 -4.66 -0.64 15.81
C ASP A 91 -3.71 -1.44 16.72
N GLY A 92 -3.15 -2.52 16.19
CA GLY A 92 -2.13 -3.32 16.88
C GLY A 92 -0.73 -2.70 16.93
N THR A 93 -0.48 -1.53 16.29
CA THR A 93 0.88 -0.94 16.15
C THR A 93 1.21 0.13 17.19
N THR A 94 0.52 0.14 18.33
CA THR A 94 0.74 1.13 19.40
C THR A 94 2.18 1.14 19.92
N SER A 95 2.83 -0.03 20.05
CA SER A 95 4.24 -0.12 20.48
C SER A 95 5.19 0.53 19.48
N GLU A 96 4.96 0.33 18.20
CA GLU A 96 5.75 0.91 17.10
C GLU A 96 5.58 2.44 17.06
N TRP A 97 4.39 2.93 17.36
CA TRP A 97 4.11 4.35 17.50
C TRP A 97 4.87 4.97 18.68
N PHE A 98 4.79 4.39 19.88
CA PHE A 98 5.52 4.85 21.05
C PHE A 98 7.05 4.88 20.84
N ASN A 99 7.57 3.90 20.11
CA ASN A 99 8.99 3.79 19.79
C ASN A 99 9.44 4.65 18.61
N ASN A 100 8.53 5.45 18.01
CA ASN A 100 8.79 6.26 16.80
C ASN A 100 9.37 5.44 15.62
N SER A 101 9.03 4.15 15.53
CA SER A 101 9.62 3.20 14.57
C SER A 101 9.44 3.63 13.11
N LEU A 102 8.36 4.37 12.80
CA LEU A 102 8.02 4.81 11.45
C LEU A 102 8.24 6.32 11.22
N CYS A 103 8.63 7.07 12.26
CA CYS A 103 8.78 8.52 12.19
C CYS A 103 9.77 8.94 11.09
N GLY A 104 9.38 9.91 10.26
CA GLY A 104 10.18 10.44 9.16
C GLY A 104 10.30 9.53 7.93
N LYS A 105 9.84 8.28 7.99
CA LYS A 105 9.88 7.37 6.85
C LYS A 105 8.79 7.72 5.83
N PRO A 106 9.06 7.60 4.50
CA PRO A 106 8.05 7.81 3.46
C PRO A 106 6.89 6.81 3.56
N ALA A 107 5.67 7.28 3.28
CA ALA A 107 4.48 6.45 3.22
C ALA A 107 3.62 6.73 1.98
N GLY A 108 2.97 5.70 1.44
CA GLY A 108 2.01 5.77 0.36
C GLY A 108 0.83 4.84 0.61
N VAL A 109 -0.24 5.03 -0.15
CA VAL A 109 -1.48 4.23 -0.02
C VAL A 109 -2.04 3.87 -1.39
N PHE A 110 -2.77 2.74 -1.49
CA PHE A 110 -3.47 2.34 -2.71
C PHE A 110 -4.76 1.58 -2.37
N THR A 111 -5.72 1.60 -3.30
CA THR A 111 -7.05 1.00 -3.07
C THR A 111 -7.65 0.39 -4.34
N SER A 112 -8.62 -0.49 -4.19
CA SER A 112 -9.50 -0.96 -5.25
C SER A 112 -10.96 -0.75 -4.87
N THR A 113 -11.82 -0.45 -5.85
CA THR A 113 -13.25 -0.22 -5.68
C THR A 113 -14.03 -0.95 -6.76
N SER A 114 -15.28 -1.32 -6.50
CA SER A 114 -16.17 -1.93 -7.51
C SER A 114 -16.96 -0.89 -8.32
N SER A 115 -16.91 0.39 -7.97
CA SER A 115 -17.56 1.46 -8.74
C SER A 115 -16.71 2.73 -8.75
N ILE A 116 -16.88 3.54 -9.81
CA ILE A 116 -16.05 4.74 -10.03
C ILE A 116 -16.17 5.77 -8.88
N HIS A 117 -17.35 5.89 -8.30
CA HIS A 117 -17.64 6.76 -7.15
C HIS A 117 -17.72 5.99 -5.82
N GLY A 118 -17.17 4.78 -5.77
CA GLY A 118 -17.26 3.87 -4.61
C GLY A 118 -16.35 4.22 -3.43
N GLY A 119 -15.72 5.39 -3.42
CA GLY A 119 -14.88 5.83 -2.31
C GLY A 119 -13.39 5.58 -2.53
N GLN A 120 -12.88 5.76 -3.75
CA GLN A 120 -11.46 5.64 -4.04
C GLN A 120 -10.63 6.60 -3.16
N GLU A 121 -10.92 7.91 -3.23
CA GLU A 121 -10.19 8.94 -2.50
C GLU A 121 -10.40 8.84 -0.99
N SER A 122 -11.65 8.63 -0.54
CA SER A 122 -11.95 8.51 0.90
C SER A 122 -11.23 7.34 1.55
N THR A 123 -11.13 6.20 0.87
CA THR A 123 -10.38 5.03 1.36
C THR A 123 -8.89 5.32 1.45
N LEU A 124 -8.30 5.97 0.44
CA LEU A 124 -6.90 6.40 0.48
C LEU A 124 -6.64 7.34 1.65
N LEU A 125 -7.48 8.37 1.81
CA LEU A 125 -7.38 9.34 2.91
C LEU A 125 -7.52 8.66 4.27
N SER A 126 -8.42 7.68 4.42
CA SER A 126 -8.59 6.94 5.67
C SER A 126 -7.32 6.20 6.11
N MET A 127 -6.53 5.68 5.15
CA MET A 127 -5.24 5.03 5.44
C MET A 127 -4.13 6.05 5.73
N MET A 128 -4.19 7.26 5.18
CA MET A 128 -3.17 8.29 5.43
C MET A 128 -3.20 8.79 6.88
N LEU A 129 -4.38 8.89 7.49
CA LEU A 129 -4.52 9.40 8.87
C LEU A 129 -3.65 8.64 9.88
N PRO A 130 -3.73 7.29 10.01
CA PRO A 130 -2.86 6.56 10.92
C PRO A 130 -1.38 6.66 10.56
N LEU A 131 -1.02 6.76 9.27
CA LEU A 131 0.37 6.95 8.85
C LEU A 131 0.92 8.31 9.33
N MET A 132 0.12 9.38 9.26
CA MET A 132 0.48 10.68 9.82
C MET A 132 0.61 10.62 11.35
N HIS A 133 -0.23 9.87 12.05
CA HIS A 133 -0.09 9.65 13.49
C HIS A 133 1.22 8.93 13.86
N HIS A 134 1.72 8.07 12.98
CA HIS A 134 3.04 7.46 13.11
C HIS A 134 4.21 8.39 12.76
N GLY A 135 3.92 9.66 12.41
CA GLY A 135 4.95 10.65 12.03
C GLY A 135 5.58 10.42 10.65
N MET A 136 4.90 9.66 9.77
CA MET A 136 5.41 9.36 8.43
C MET A 136 5.22 10.53 7.46
N VAL A 137 6.07 10.59 6.44
CA VAL A 137 5.97 11.55 5.32
C VAL A 137 5.11 10.95 4.22
N VAL A 138 3.82 11.29 4.20
CA VAL A 138 2.88 10.75 3.22
C VAL A 138 3.12 11.39 1.84
N ALA A 139 3.25 10.58 0.80
CA ALA A 139 3.47 11.01 -0.57
C ALA A 139 2.51 10.31 -1.55
N GLY A 140 1.80 11.12 -2.32
CA GLY A 140 0.93 10.65 -3.40
C GLY A 140 1.66 10.47 -4.72
N VAL A 141 0.90 10.35 -5.81
CA VAL A 141 1.40 10.27 -7.19
C VAL A 141 1.33 11.66 -7.83
N PRO A 142 2.44 12.20 -8.36
CA PRO A 142 2.45 13.55 -8.92
C PRO A 142 1.82 13.60 -10.31
N TYR A 143 1.23 14.72 -10.68
CA TYR A 143 0.67 14.94 -12.02
C TYR A 143 1.71 15.01 -13.16
N SER A 144 2.99 14.93 -12.84
CA SER A 144 4.04 14.63 -13.84
C SER A 144 3.93 13.20 -14.40
N GLU A 145 3.14 12.32 -13.76
CA GLU A 145 2.72 11.05 -14.34
C GLU A 145 1.52 11.27 -15.28
N ASN A 146 1.77 11.24 -16.57
CA ASN A 146 0.75 11.50 -17.59
C ASN A 146 -0.46 10.55 -17.53
N ALA A 147 -0.28 9.34 -17.01
CA ALA A 147 -1.36 8.37 -16.86
C ALA A 147 -2.48 8.89 -15.93
N LEU A 148 -2.18 9.78 -14.97
CA LEU A 148 -3.20 10.42 -14.13
C LEU A 148 -4.17 11.29 -14.92
N ALA A 149 -3.70 12.00 -15.94
CA ALA A 149 -4.55 12.83 -16.79
C ALA A 149 -5.32 12.01 -17.84
N GLN A 150 -4.85 10.81 -18.15
CA GLN A 150 -5.40 9.96 -19.22
C GLN A 150 -6.34 8.86 -18.71
N THR A 151 -6.27 8.51 -17.43
CA THR A 151 -7.09 7.42 -16.88
C THR A 151 -8.58 7.70 -17.03
N ARG A 152 -9.34 6.64 -17.25
CA ARG A 152 -10.82 6.63 -17.27
C ARG A 152 -11.39 5.63 -16.25
N SER A 153 -10.52 5.08 -15.40
CA SER A 153 -10.89 4.09 -14.37
C SER A 153 -10.27 4.48 -13.02
N GLY A 154 -9.30 3.73 -12.53
CA GLY A 154 -8.58 4.06 -11.31
C GLY A 154 -7.40 5.01 -11.55
N GLY A 155 -6.84 5.49 -10.46
CA GLY A 155 -5.67 6.40 -10.44
C GLY A 155 -6.02 7.78 -9.92
N THR A 156 -5.41 8.15 -8.80
CA THR A 156 -5.61 9.45 -8.14
C THR A 156 -4.27 10.05 -7.72
N PRO A 157 -4.18 11.38 -7.50
CA PRO A 157 -2.96 12.00 -6.97
C PRO A 157 -2.69 11.61 -5.50
N TYR A 158 -3.69 11.12 -4.77
CA TYR A 158 -3.53 10.66 -3.39
C TYR A 158 -2.86 9.29 -3.29
N GLY A 159 -2.99 8.46 -4.32
CA GLY A 159 -2.42 7.12 -4.40
C GLY A 159 -2.99 6.35 -5.58
N SER A 160 -2.40 5.21 -5.89
CA SER A 160 -2.93 4.34 -6.93
C SER A 160 -4.30 3.81 -6.54
N SER A 161 -5.22 3.77 -7.49
CA SER A 161 -6.52 3.11 -7.31
C SER A 161 -6.87 2.27 -8.53
N HIS A 162 -7.78 1.33 -8.36
CA HIS A 162 -8.27 0.44 -9.40
C HIS A 162 -9.79 0.35 -9.35
N LEU A 163 -10.43 0.53 -10.50
CA LEU A 163 -11.84 0.22 -10.68
C LEU A 163 -11.95 -1.25 -11.09
N GLU A 164 -12.64 -2.05 -10.27
CA GLU A 164 -12.72 -3.51 -10.40
C GLU A 164 -13.03 -3.97 -11.82
N SER A 165 -12.11 -4.77 -12.34
CA SER A 165 -12.20 -5.48 -13.61
C SER A 165 -11.21 -6.65 -13.57
N ASP A 166 -11.28 -7.56 -14.54
CA ASP A 166 -10.39 -8.73 -14.60
C ASP A 166 -8.90 -8.35 -14.64
N THR A 167 -8.58 -7.19 -15.22
CA THR A 167 -7.22 -6.72 -15.39
C THR A 167 -7.09 -5.23 -15.08
N LEU A 168 -5.93 -4.82 -14.56
CA LEU A 168 -5.56 -3.41 -14.45
C LEU A 168 -5.41 -2.78 -15.83
N SER A 169 -5.95 -1.57 -16.02
CA SER A 169 -5.72 -0.81 -17.25
C SER A 169 -4.24 -0.42 -17.39
N PRO A 170 -3.76 -0.12 -18.64
CA PRO A 170 -2.39 0.36 -18.82
C PRO A 170 -2.05 1.58 -17.97
N GLN A 171 -3.00 2.51 -17.80
CA GLN A 171 -2.83 3.71 -16.98
C GLN A 171 -2.68 3.36 -15.51
N GLU A 172 -3.53 2.49 -14.96
CA GLU A 172 -3.43 2.02 -13.58
C GLU A 172 -2.10 1.30 -13.30
N ILE A 173 -1.62 0.48 -14.26
CA ILE A 173 -0.31 -0.18 -14.16
C ILE A 173 0.82 0.85 -14.07
N ASN A 174 0.78 1.90 -14.91
CA ASN A 174 1.81 2.94 -14.90
C ASN A 174 1.78 3.74 -13.60
N ILE A 175 0.59 4.11 -13.11
CA ILE A 175 0.42 4.82 -11.84
C ILE A 175 0.95 3.99 -10.67
N CYS A 176 0.62 2.69 -10.61
CA CYS A 176 1.16 1.77 -9.60
C CYS A 176 2.70 1.71 -9.63
N ARG A 177 3.30 1.55 -10.82
CA ARG A 177 4.76 1.52 -10.97
C ARG A 177 5.40 2.84 -10.56
N THR A 178 4.81 3.96 -10.97
CA THR A 178 5.29 5.30 -10.60
C THR A 178 5.24 5.51 -9.09
N GLN A 179 4.16 5.09 -8.43
CA GLN A 179 4.06 5.15 -6.98
C GLN A 179 5.19 4.34 -6.30
N GLY A 180 5.41 3.10 -6.73
CA GLY A 180 6.47 2.25 -6.20
C GLY A 180 7.86 2.85 -6.39
N LYS A 181 8.17 3.32 -7.61
CA LYS A 181 9.42 4.00 -7.93
C LYS A 181 9.62 5.26 -7.08
N ARG A 182 8.56 6.06 -6.91
CA ARG A 182 8.60 7.28 -6.10
C ARG A 182 8.92 6.97 -4.64
N MET A 183 8.26 5.97 -4.04
CA MET A 183 8.50 5.58 -2.64
C MET A 183 9.95 5.10 -2.43
N ALA A 184 10.47 4.28 -3.35
CA ALA A 184 11.86 3.84 -3.33
C ALA A 184 12.83 5.02 -3.42
N THR A 185 12.60 5.96 -4.34
CA THR A 185 13.42 7.16 -4.51
C THR A 185 13.41 8.06 -3.27
N LEU A 186 12.24 8.23 -2.63
CA LEU A 186 12.12 9.00 -1.39
C LEU A 186 12.86 8.34 -0.23
N ALA A 187 12.75 7.02 -0.08
CA ALA A 187 13.48 6.28 0.95
C ALA A 187 15.00 6.39 0.81
N LEU A 188 15.51 6.40 -0.44
CA LEU A 188 16.94 6.60 -0.70
C LEU A 188 17.43 8.03 -0.43
N LYS A 189 16.54 9.04 -0.54
CA LYS A 189 16.88 10.45 -0.34
C LYS A 189 16.76 10.91 1.10
N LEU A 190 15.83 10.35 1.87
CA LEU A 190 15.48 10.79 3.21
C LEU A 190 16.20 9.99 4.31
N LEU A 191 16.62 8.78 4.02
CA LEU A 191 17.23 7.85 4.97
C LEU A 191 18.56 7.28 4.45
#